data_d789404abce00fdc240cb71771a98930
#
_entry.id   d789404abce00fdc240cb71771a98930
#
_cell.length_a   1.000
_cell.length_b   1.000
_cell.length_c   1.000
_cell.angle_alpha   90.00
_cell.angle_beta   90.00
_cell.angle_gamma   90.00
#
_symmetry.space_group_name_H-M   'P 1'
#
loop_
_entity.id
_entity.type
_entity.pdbx_description
1 polymer ?
#
loop_
_entity_poly.entity_id
_entity_poly.type
_entity_poly.pdbx_seq_one_letter_code
_entity_poly.pdbx_strand_id
1 'polypeptide(L)'
;MIKMIKIESTPAKICLGISALLLFVYSVSFMFFATEYVTGGDTGFALIKNGLAGSESDPAYGKGGIETGFNGVLFFGIFVSTMLIMFEGAKGKWRIMLPVIAGMTTMTVCIWTYWNPDSAASDTPKYASIFATITYTAAYLLLRGEGVNDGLSDFKPGINVKDKIAMLSLIFLVGSGLFFALRMIFTPDTVIADGFPADKEWVKLLDDSEGLGAPLPTTVSVTGAMLLVYTIWAGLVLMDGPSGKWMIMHPSAIAFVAVTVTTYVGLVAGLARTTSDQNQMDILTIPLVMLLVLTSYYRLKPEGMEDGMTFMGEEVEGHTFTNALLILAIIVGLLTTINEVLLA
;
A
#
# COMPACT_ATOMS: atom_id res chain seq x y z
N MET A 1 -10.50 2.98 -33.22
CA MET A 1 -10.51 3.76 -31.95
C MET A 1 -10.28 2.75 -30.83
N ILE A 2 -9.11 2.70 -30.23
CA ILE A 2 -8.77 1.77 -29.14
C ILE A 2 -9.65 2.15 -27.96
N LYS A 3 -10.48 1.23 -27.51
CA LYS A 3 -11.31 1.43 -26.31
C LYS A 3 -10.39 1.29 -25.09
N MET A 4 -9.83 2.39 -24.65
CA MET A 4 -8.82 2.40 -23.55
C MET A 4 -9.32 1.71 -22.27
N ILE A 5 -10.62 1.75 -21.99
CA ILE A 5 -11.25 1.11 -20.83
C ILE A 5 -12.03 -0.10 -21.30
N LYS A 6 -11.66 -1.31 -20.86
CA LYS A 6 -12.29 -2.57 -21.27
C LYS A 6 -13.54 -2.95 -20.46
N ILE A 7 -13.76 -2.35 -19.29
CA ILE A 7 -14.99 -2.55 -18.52
C ILE A 7 -16.18 -2.04 -19.34
N GLU A 8 -17.30 -2.78 -19.38
CA GLU A 8 -18.48 -2.40 -20.13
C GLU A 8 -19.50 -1.63 -19.29
N SER A 9 -19.74 -2.08 -18.06
CA SER A 9 -20.70 -1.47 -17.13
C SER A 9 -20.32 -0.03 -16.77
N THR A 10 -21.13 0.93 -17.22
CA THR A 10 -20.92 2.34 -16.88
C THR A 10 -20.96 2.60 -15.37
N PRO A 11 -21.91 2.03 -14.59
CA PRO A 11 -21.89 2.19 -13.14
C PRO A 11 -20.62 1.65 -12.49
N ALA A 12 -20.11 0.49 -12.96
CA ALA A 12 -18.85 -0.07 -12.44
C ALA A 12 -17.65 0.81 -12.75
N LYS A 13 -17.59 1.40 -13.97
CA LYS A 13 -16.55 2.38 -14.34
C LYS A 13 -16.55 3.59 -13.41
N ILE A 14 -17.73 4.11 -13.12
CA ILE A 14 -17.88 5.27 -12.22
C ILE A 14 -17.39 4.89 -10.82
N CYS A 15 -17.84 3.77 -10.27
CA CYS A 15 -17.43 3.33 -8.94
C CYS A 15 -15.91 3.07 -8.85
N LEU A 16 -15.32 2.36 -9.83
CA LEU A 16 -13.86 2.16 -9.88
C LEU A 16 -13.11 3.46 -10.09
N GLY A 17 -13.62 4.36 -10.95
CA GLY A 17 -13.02 5.67 -11.19
C GLY A 17 -12.98 6.53 -9.93
N ILE A 18 -14.06 6.53 -9.15
CA ILE A 18 -14.11 7.22 -7.86
C ILE A 18 -13.11 6.59 -6.88
N SER A 19 -13.10 5.26 -6.77
CA SER A 19 -12.14 4.58 -5.89
C SER A 19 -10.69 4.81 -6.30
N ALA A 20 -10.40 4.76 -7.61
CA ALA A 20 -9.07 5.06 -8.13
C ALA A 20 -8.66 6.52 -7.85
N LEU A 21 -9.58 7.47 -8.03
CA LEU A 21 -9.33 8.88 -7.72
C LEU A 21 -9.02 9.09 -6.24
N LEU A 22 -9.80 8.49 -5.34
CA LEU A 22 -9.55 8.57 -3.90
C LEU A 22 -8.19 7.96 -3.54
N LEU A 23 -7.91 6.74 -4.03
CA LEU A 23 -6.61 6.09 -3.81
C LEU A 23 -5.45 6.94 -4.32
N PHE A 24 -5.58 7.53 -5.50
CA PHE A 24 -4.57 8.41 -6.08
C PHE A 24 -4.37 9.68 -5.24
N VAL A 25 -5.45 10.37 -4.90
CA VAL A 25 -5.39 11.63 -4.17
C VAL A 25 -4.78 11.42 -2.78
N TYR A 26 -5.23 10.40 -2.04
CA TYR A 26 -4.64 10.07 -0.74
C TYR A 26 -3.20 9.57 -0.87
N SER A 27 -2.89 8.78 -1.89
CA SER A 27 -1.53 8.34 -2.17
C SER A 27 -0.58 9.53 -2.38
N VAL A 28 -0.95 10.46 -3.28
CA VAL A 28 -0.14 11.66 -3.55
C VAL A 28 -0.02 12.54 -2.31
N SER A 29 -1.12 12.77 -1.58
CA SER A 29 -1.08 13.56 -0.35
C SER A 29 -0.15 12.96 0.69
N PHE A 30 -0.21 11.65 0.88
CA PHE A 30 0.63 10.97 1.87
C PHE A 30 2.09 10.84 1.42
N MET A 31 2.36 10.70 0.12
CA MET A 31 3.73 10.63 -0.39
C MET A 31 4.44 11.97 -0.41
N PHE A 32 3.74 13.04 -0.79
CA PHE A 32 4.37 14.33 -1.07
C PHE A 32 4.05 15.42 -0.05
N PHE A 33 3.06 15.21 0.80
CA PHE A 33 2.57 16.18 1.78
C PHE A 33 2.29 15.50 3.13
N ALA A 34 3.13 14.50 3.49
CA ALA A 34 2.93 13.74 4.72
C ALA A 34 3.04 14.63 5.96
N THR A 35 4.05 15.49 6.00
CA THR A 35 4.26 16.44 7.10
C THR A 35 3.10 17.42 7.18
N GLU A 36 2.70 18.04 6.08
CA GLU A 36 1.55 18.95 6.05
C GLU A 36 0.26 18.25 6.44
N TYR A 37 0.09 16.98 6.06
CA TYR A 37 -1.07 16.19 6.43
C TYR A 37 -1.13 15.96 7.95
N VAL A 38 -0.02 15.67 8.60
CA VAL A 38 0.04 15.41 10.05
C VAL A 38 0.17 16.67 10.89
N THR A 39 0.68 17.77 10.35
CA THR A 39 0.82 19.06 11.04
C THR A 39 -0.31 20.04 10.76
N GLY A 40 -1.21 19.72 9.87
CA GLY A 40 -2.33 20.60 9.57
C GLY A 40 -2.09 21.62 8.46
N GLY A 41 -1.00 21.49 7.74
CA GLY A 41 -0.64 22.34 6.61
C GLY A 41 -1.48 22.10 5.34
N ASP A 42 -1.07 22.70 4.25
CA ASP A 42 -1.71 22.58 2.94
C ASP A 42 -1.22 21.31 2.22
N THR A 43 -2.10 20.34 2.05
CA THR A 43 -1.82 19.08 1.34
C THR A 43 -1.93 19.19 -0.18
N GLY A 44 -2.06 20.40 -0.73
CA GLY A 44 -2.28 20.60 -2.17
C GLY A 44 -3.67 20.18 -2.67
N PHE A 45 -4.47 19.49 -1.85
CA PHE A 45 -5.83 19.08 -2.18
C PHE A 45 -6.82 19.61 -1.14
N ALA A 46 -7.66 20.56 -1.53
CA ALA A 46 -8.61 21.23 -0.62
C ALA A 46 -9.56 20.30 0.15
N LEU A 47 -9.77 19.07 -0.35
CA LEU A 47 -10.63 18.05 0.28
C LEU A 47 -9.89 17.20 1.30
N ILE A 48 -8.56 17.21 1.30
CA ILE A 48 -7.74 16.44 2.23
C ILE A 48 -7.09 17.41 3.19
N LYS A 49 -7.86 17.86 4.15
CA LYS A 49 -7.34 18.61 5.28
C LYS A 49 -7.18 17.69 6.47
N ASN A 50 -5.95 17.67 7.00
CA ASN A 50 -5.66 17.34 8.39
C ASN A 50 -6.49 16.21 8.99
N GLY A 51 -6.26 15.00 8.56
CA GLY A 51 -6.96 13.90 9.20
C GLY A 51 -6.43 13.54 10.58
N LEU A 52 -5.15 13.81 10.83
CA LEU A 52 -4.44 13.29 12.00
C LEU A 52 -3.79 14.37 12.88
N ALA A 53 -3.78 15.63 12.45
CA ALA A 53 -3.19 16.72 13.20
C ALA A 53 -4.17 17.29 14.21
N GLY A 54 -3.76 17.34 15.46
CA GLY A 54 -4.39 18.14 16.49
C GLY A 54 -3.97 19.62 16.41
N SER A 55 -4.18 20.35 17.50
CA SER A 55 -3.59 21.68 17.68
C SER A 55 -2.12 21.57 18.07
N GLU A 56 -1.34 22.64 17.93
CA GLU A 56 0.07 22.71 18.39
C GLU A 56 0.24 22.34 19.86
N SER A 57 -0.81 22.48 20.67
CA SER A 57 -0.82 22.05 22.08
C SER A 57 -1.11 20.56 22.27
N ASP A 58 -1.46 19.82 21.20
CA ASP A 58 -1.79 18.40 21.29
C ASP A 58 -0.49 17.58 21.19
N PRO A 59 -0.26 16.61 22.14
CA PRO A 59 0.90 15.72 22.07
C PRO A 59 1.04 14.90 20.80
N ALA A 60 -0.06 14.71 20.04
CA ALA A 60 -0.07 14.00 18.78
C ALA A 60 0.20 14.88 17.56
N TYR A 61 0.29 16.21 17.74
CA TYR A 61 0.55 17.15 16.65
C TYR A 61 1.91 16.87 15.99
N GLY A 62 1.90 16.82 14.68
CA GLY A 62 3.11 16.66 13.90
C GLY A 62 3.72 15.26 13.88
N LYS A 63 3.08 14.25 14.47
CA LYS A 63 3.68 12.91 14.59
C LYS A 63 3.31 11.98 13.45
N GLY A 64 4.27 11.17 12.98
CA GLY A 64 4.03 10.08 12.05
C GLY A 64 4.06 10.45 10.57
N GLY A 65 4.77 11.52 10.19
CA GLY A 65 4.89 11.92 8.77
C GLY A 65 5.50 10.84 7.89
N ILE A 66 6.60 10.22 8.29
CA ILE A 66 7.28 9.16 7.52
C ILE A 66 6.36 7.95 7.34
N GLU A 67 5.70 7.50 8.40
CA GLU A 67 4.78 6.36 8.36
C GLU A 67 3.54 6.68 7.52
N THR A 68 3.11 7.93 7.50
CA THR A 68 2.06 8.41 6.58
C THR A 68 2.53 8.32 5.13
N GLY A 69 3.78 8.70 4.84
CA GLY A 69 4.40 8.54 3.53
C GLY A 69 4.42 7.08 3.06
N PHE A 70 4.74 6.14 3.94
CA PHE A 70 4.68 4.70 3.65
C PHE A 70 3.28 4.25 3.27
N ASN A 71 2.25 4.71 3.98
CA ASN A 71 0.87 4.44 3.61
C ASN A 71 0.54 4.97 2.21
N GLY A 72 1.05 6.14 1.86
CA GLY A 72 0.89 6.72 0.52
C GLY A 72 1.41 5.79 -0.58
N VAL A 73 2.59 5.21 -0.38
CA VAL A 73 3.19 4.25 -1.33
C VAL A 73 2.38 2.96 -1.42
N LEU A 74 1.89 2.43 -0.31
CA LEU A 74 1.03 1.24 -0.31
C LEU A 74 -0.30 1.52 -1.02
N PHE A 75 -0.93 2.66 -0.80
CA PHE A 75 -2.12 3.09 -1.56
C PHE A 75 -1.83 3.22 -3.05
N PHE A 76 -0.64 3.71 -3.43
CA PHE A 76 -0.24 3.84 -4.82
C PHE A 76 -0.21 2.47 -5.54
N GLY A 77 0.31 1.43 -4.92
CA GLY A 77 0.26 0.08 -5.48
C GLY A 77 -1.17 -0.42 -5.68
N ILE A 78 -2.09 -0.16 -4.73
CA ILE A 78 -3.51 -0.52 -4.87
C ILE A 78 -4.18 0.32 -5.96
N PHE A 79 -3.85 1.61 -6.08
CA PHE A 79 -4.30 2.46 -7.19
C PHE A 79 -3.88 1.86 -8.54
N VAL A 80 -2.60 1.48 -8.70
CA VAL A 80 -2.10 0.84 -9.93
C VAL A 80 -2.89 -0.42 -10.25
N SER A 81 -3.15 -1.29 -9.26
CA SER A 81 -3.94 -2.50 -9.47
C SER A 81 -5.38 -2.19 -9.92
N THR A 82 -5.98 -1.14 -9.39
CA THR A 82 -7.32 -0.67 -9.76
C THR A 82 -7.36 -0.17 -11.20
N MET A 83 -6.33 0.61 -11.61
CA MET A 83 -6.19 1.07 -13.00
C MET A 83 -6.00 -0.11 -13.98
N LEU A 84 -5.20 -1.10 -13.59
CA LEU A 84 -5.02 -2.31 -14.41
C LEU A 84 -6.36 -3.05 -14.63
N ILE A 85 -7.24 -3.13 -13.62
CA ILE A 85 -8.59 -3.69 -13.81
C ILE A 85 -9.38 -2.89 -14.84
N MET A 86 -9.35 -1.55 -14.79
CA MET A 86 -10.06 -0.70 -15.73
C MET A 86 -9.57 -0.89 -17.16
N PHE A 87 -8.25 -1.05 -17.37
CA PHE A 87 -7.66 -1.19 -18.70
C PHE A 87 -7.71 -2.61 -19.24
N GLU A 88 -7.59 -3.63 -18.38
CA GLU A 88 -7.51 -5.04 -18.79
C GLU A 88 -8.86 -5.79 -18.68
N GLY A 89 -9.88 -5.15 -18.09
CA GLY A 89 -11.23 -5.72 -17.91
C GLY A 89 -11.38 -6.53 -16.63
N ALA A 90 -12.63 -6.92 -16.36
CA ALA A 90 -13.03 -7.50 -15.08
C ALA A 90 -12.80 -9.01 -14.95
N LYS A 91 -12.70 -9.74 -16.05
CA LYS A 91 -12.70 -11.21 -16.03
C LYS A 91 -11.64 -11.81 -15.11
N GLY A 92 -12.07 -12.61 -14.12
CA GLY A 92 -11.18 -13.29 -13.15
C GLY A 92 -10.50 -12.37 -12.14
N LYS A 93 -10.87 -11.09 -12.05
CA LYS A 93 -10.19 -10.09 -11.19
C LYS A 93 -10.63 -10.12 -9.72
N TRP A 94 -11.45 -11.10 -9.30
CA TRP A 94 -11.73 -11.35 -7.90
C TRP A 94 -10.45 -11.49 -7.06
N ARG A 95 -9.39 -12.05 -7.66
CA ARG A 95 -8.06 -12.22 -7.04
C ARG A 95 -7.40 -10.91 -6.64
N ILE A 96 -7.76 -9.83 -7.32
CA ILE A 96 -7.30 -8.48 -7.00
C ILE A 96 -8.30 -7.80 -6.08
N MET A 97 -9.59 -7.83 -6.46
CA MET A 97 -10.60 -7.00 -5.83
C MET A 97 -10.99 -7.48 -4.42
N LEU A 98 -11.11 -8.78 -4.18
CA LEU A 98 -11.48 -9.27 -2.84
C LEU A 98 -10.44 -8.93 -1.77
N PRO A 99 -9.12 -9.12 -1.99
CA PRO A 99 -8.10 -8.66 -1.04
C PRO A 99 -8.16 -7.17 -0.78
N VAL A 100 -8.37 -6.34 -1.82
CA VAL A 100 -8.50 -4.89 -1.65
C VAL A 100 -9.74 -4.54 -0.84
N ILE A 101 -10.89 -5.17 -1.09
CA ILE A 101 -12.10 -4.99 -0.28
C ILE A 101 -11.85 -5.37 1.18
N ALA A 102 -11.18 -6.50 1.42
CA ALA A 102 -10.84 -6.93 2.77
C ALA A 102 -9.93 -5.89 3.47
N GLY A 103 -8.87 -5.42 2.80
CA GLY A 103 -7.98 -4.40 3.34
C GLY A 103 -8.68 -3.07 3.59
N MET A 104 -9.48 -2.56 2.63
CA MET A 104 -10.22 -1.32 2.79
C MET A 104 -11.26 -1.40 3.91
N THR A 105 -11.94 -2.55 4.05
CA THR A 105 -12.88 -2.78 5.16
C THR A 105 -12.14 -2.77 6.49
N THR A 106 -11.01 -3.49 6.58
CA THR A 106 -10.17 -3.49 7.78
C THR A 106 -9.64 -2.10 8.10
N MET A 107 -9.15 -1.36 7.09
CA MET A 107 -8.71 0.02 7.25
C MET A 107 -9.83 0.91 7.80
N THR A 108 -11.04 0.80 7.26
CA THR A 108 -12.19 1.56 7.76
C THR A 108 -12.46 1.23 9.23
N VAL A 109 -12.47 -0.05 9.61
CA VAL A 109 -12.65 -0.47 11.01
C VAL A 109 -11.52 0.10 11.88
N CYS A 110 -10.27 0.01 11.45
CA CYS A 110 -9.12 0.56 12.18
C CYS A 110 -9.24 2.07 12.41
N ILE A 111 -9.56 2.83 11.36
CA ILE A 111 -9.75 4.27 11.47
C ILE A 111 -10.85 4.59 12.49
N TRP A 112 -11.97 3.89 12.49
CA TRP A 112 -13.03 4.13 13.45
C TRP A 112 -12.69 3.68 14.87
N THR A 113 -11.88 2.64 15.03
CA THR A 113 -11.50 2.09 16.34
C THR A 113 -10.44 2.94 17.03
N TYR A 114 -9.44 3.39 16.27
CA TYR A 114 -8.26 4.10 16.80
C TYR A 114 -8.33 5.62 16.57
N TRP A 115 -9.45 6.13 16.09
CA TRP A 115 -9.63 7.56 15.88
C TRP A 115 -9.66 8.31 17.21
N ASN A 116 -8.73 9.24 17.36
CA ASN A 116 -8.75 10.15 18.49
C ASN A 116 -9.39 11.49 18.05
N PRO A 117 -10.61 11.80 18.50
CA PRO A 117 -11.27 13.05 18.11
C PRO A 117 -10.54 14.30 18.61
N ASP A 118 -9.78 14.18 19.72
CA ASP A 118 -9.07 15.30 20.31
C ASP A 118 -7.82 15.67 19.51
N SER A 119 -7.26 14.72 18.76
CA SER A 119 -6.10 14.92 17.87
C SER A 119 -6.46 15.04 16.41
N ALA A 120 -7.75 15.06 16.06
CA ALA A 120 -8.21 15.10 14.69
C ALA A 120 -8.72 16.49 14.31
N ALA A 121 -8.09 17.14 13.34
CA ALA A 121 -8.59 18.41 12.81
C ALA A 121 -9.86 18.23 11.94
N SER A 122 -10.16 17.00 11.50
CA SER A 122 -11.30 16.70 10.63
C SER A 122 -11.66 15.24 10.64
N ASP A 123 -12.97 14.93 10.67
CA ASP A 123 -13.51 13.57 10.50
C ASP A 123 -13.50 13.07 9.03
N THR A 124 -12.95 13.85 8.10
CA THR A 124 -12.93 13.51 6.68
C THR A 124 -12.37 12.11 6.38
N PRO A 125 -11.25 11.64 6.98
CA PRO A 125 -10.72 10.31 6.73
C PRO A 125 -11.68 9.18 7.11
N LYS A 126 -12.47 9.35 8.19
CA LYS A 126 -13.48 8.37 8.59
C LYS A 126 -14.52 8.16 7.50
N TYR A 127 -15.08 9.25 6.99
CA TYR A 127 -16.11 9.18 5.95
C TYR A 127 -15.54 8.79 4.59
N ALA A 128 -14.35 9.28 4.26
CA ALA A 128 -13.65 8.93 3.02
C ALA A 128 -13.35 7.42 2.95
N SER A 129 -12.92 6.81 4.06
CA SER A 129 -12.65 5.36 4.12
C SER A 129 -13.91 4.52 3.89
N ILE A 130 -15.05 4.90 4.50
CA ILE A 130 -16.34 4.25 4.26
C ILE A 130 -16.73 4.40 2.79
N PHE A 131 -16.66 5.60 2.26
CA PHE A 131 -17.07 5.89 0.89
C PHE A 131 -16.21 5.12 -0.12
N ALA A 132 -14.89 5.09 0.06
CA ALA A 132 -13.98 4.32 -0.77
C ALA A 132 -14.29 2.81 -0.70
N THR A 133 -14.53 2.28 0.49
CA THR A 133 -14.87 0.86 0.68
C THR A 133 -16.20 0.51 0.02
N ILE A 134 -17.22 1.35 0.16
CA ILE A 134 -18.54 1.14 -0.46
C ILE A 134 -18.43 1.20 -1.97
N THR A 135 -17.75 2.21 -2.53
CA THR A 135 -17.63 2.37 -3.99
C THR A 135 -16.83 1.24 -4.63
N TYR A 136 -15.75 0.79 -3.99
CA TYR A 136 -14.95 -0.34 -4.48
C TYR A 136 -15.74 -1.66 -4.41
N THR A 137 -16.46 -1.89 -3.32
CA THR A 137 -17.34 -3.06 -3.17
C THR A 137 -18.49 -3.04 -4.17
N ALA A 138 -19.12 -1.89 -4.39
CA ALA A 138 -20.16 -1.72 -5.39
C ALA A 138 -19.64 -2.03 -6.80
N ALA A 139 -18.44 -1.55 -7.14
CA ALA A 139 -17.78 -1.88 -8.40
C ALA A 139 -17.63 -3.40 -8.58
N TYR A 140 -17.13 -4.10 -7.56
CA TYR A 140 -17.01 -5.55 -7.59
C TYR A 140 -18.36 -6.25 -7.85
N LEU A 141 -19.41 -5.83 -7.15
CA LEU A 141 -20.74 -6.41 -7.31
C LEU A 141 -21.31 -6.16 -8.71
N LEU A 142 -21.12 -4.97 -9.27
CA LEU A 142 -21.55 -4.59 -10.61
C LEU A 142 -20.78 -5.33 -11.70
N LEU A 143 -19.53 -5.71 -11.45
CA LEU A 143 -18.67 -6.45 -12.39
C LEU A 143 -18.94 -7.97 -12.41
N ARG A 144 -19.85 -8.47 -11.57
CA ARG A 144 -20.22 -9.91 -11.61
C ARG A 144 -20.75 -10.34 -12.98
N GLY A 145 -21.49 -9.46 -13.66
CA GLY A 145 -21.97 -9.70 -15.02
C GLY A 145 -20.87 -9.73 -16.08
N GLU A 146 -19.69 -9.19 -15.78
CA GLU A 146 -18.51 -9.17 -16.65
C GLU A 146 -17.47 -10.24 -16.28
N GLY A 147 -17.86 -11.24 -15.49
CA GLY A 147 -17.00 -12.37 -15.15
C GLY A 147 -15.91 -12.08 -14.13
N VAL A 148 -16.08 -11.07 -13.26
CA VAL A 148 -15.10 -10.78 -12.18
C VAL A 148 -14.83 -12.01 -11.32
N ASN A 149 -15.83 -12.88 -11.13
CA ASN A 149 -15.74 -14.10 -10.34
C ASN A 149 -15.27 -15.33 -11.12
N ASP A 150 -14.92 -15.19 -12.40
CA ASP A 150 -14.46 -16.32 -13.19
C ASP A 150 -13.28 -17.03 -12.53
N GLY A 151 -13.39 -18.35 -12.38
CA GLY A 151 -12.42 -19.19 -11.70
C GLY A 151 -12.43 -19.12 -10.17
N LEU A 152 -13.35 -18.37 -9.54
CA LEU A 152 -13.49 -18.36 -8.07
C LEU A 152 -14.03 -19.70 -7.54
N SER A 153 -15.00 -20.29 -8.23
CA SER A 153 -15.56 -21.61 -7.87
C SER A 153 -14.55 -22.75 -8.03
N ASP A 154 -13.55 -22.56 -8.88
CA ASP A 154 -12.55 -23.58 -9.19
C ASP A 154 -11.31 -23.45 -8.29
N PHE A 155 -11.25 -22.37 -7.51
CA PHE A 155 -10.15 -22.11 -6.58
C PHE A 155 -10.09 -23.20 -5.50
N LYS A 156 -8.97 -23.89 -5.47
CA LYS A 156 -8.67 -24.90 -4.45
C LYS A 156 -7.39 -24.48 -3.72
N PRO A 157 -7.47 -24.21 -2.41
CA PRO A 157 -6.28 -23.88 -1.65
C PRO A 157 -5.27 -25.04 -1.67
N GLY A 158 -4.04 -24.72 -2.06
CA GLY A 158 -2.95 -25.69 -2.13
C GLY A 158 -1.67 -24.94 -2.54
N ILE A 159 -0.50 -25.55 -2.38
CA ILE A 159 0.74 -24.93 -2.88
C ILE A 159 0.89 -25.30 -4.35
N ASN A 160 0.75 -24.31 -5.24
CA ASN A 160 0.76 -24.48 -6.69
C ASN A 160 1.96 -23.79 -7.37
N VAL A 161 3.06 -23.61 -6.63
CA VAL A 161 4.33 -23.05 -7.11
C VAL A 161 5.37 -24.18 -7.14
N LYS A 162 6.04 -24.37 -8.28
CA LYS A 162 7.03 -25.44 -8.49
C LYS A 162 8.44 -25.00 -8.11
N ASP A 163 8.80 -23.74 -8.40
CA ASP A 163 10.11 -23.20 -8.03
C ASP A 163 10.22 -23.10 -6.51
N LYS A 164 11.14 -23.86 -5.94
CA LYS A 164 11.31 -23.96 -4.48
C LYS A 164 11.74 -22.63 -3.84
N ILE A 165 12.56 -21.83 -4.53
CA ILE A 165 13.03 -20.56 -4.00
C ILE A 165 11.88 -19.56 -3.97
N ALA A 166 11.13 -19.45 -5.06
CA ALA A 166 9.93 -18.60 -5.10
C ALA A 166 8.87 -19.04 -4.09
N MET A 167 8.65 -20.36 -3.97
CA MET A 167 7.74 -20.93 -2.98
C MET A 167 8.12 -20.52 -1.55
N LEU A 168 9.39 -20.70 -1.16
CA LEU A 168 9.88 -20.32 0.17
C LEU A 168 9.79 -18.81 0.38
N SER A 169 10.12 -18.00 -0.64
CA SER A 169 9.98 -16.55 -0.59
C SER A 169 8.52 -16.13 -0.35
N LEU A 170 7.58 -16.73 -1.07
CA LEU A 170 6.14 -16.46 -0.87
C LEU A 170 5.64 -16.94 0.49
N ILE A 171 6.07 -18.10 0.97
CA ILE A 171 5.72 -18.60 2.32
C ILE A 171 6.20 -17.60 3.37
N PHE A 172 7.44 -17.11 3.25
CA PHE A 172 7.98 -16.13 4.17
C PHE A 172 7.21 -14.80 4.10
N LEU A 173 6.92 -14.30 2.89
CA LEU A 173 6.12 -13.08 2.67
C LEU A 173 4.73 -13.20 3.30
N VAL A 174 4.06 -14.34 3.12
CA VAL A 174 2.73 -14.58 3.72
C VAL A 174 2.82 -14.67 5.24
N GLY A 175 3.78 -15.42 5.77
CA GLY A 175 3.93 -15.62 7.21
C GLY A 175 4.30 -14.34 7.94
N SER A 176 5.34 -13.65 7.48
CA SER A 176 5.79 -12.38 8.07
C SER A 176 4.76 -11.27 7.84
N GLY A 177 4.23 -11.16 6.62
CA GLY A 177 3.22 -10.16 6.29
C GLY A 177 1.97 -10.29 7.14
N LEU A 178 1.48 -11.52 7.36
CA LEU A 178 0.33 -11.78 8.24
C LEU A 178 0.66 -11.43 9.69
N PHE A 179 1.85 -11.82 10.18
CA PHE A 179 2.28 -11.53 11.55
C PHE A 179 2.32 -10.00 11.80
N PHE A 180 2.98 -9.24 10.92
CA PHE A 180 3.06 -7.78 11.07
C PHE A 180 1.72 -7.11 10.86
N ALA A 181 0.94 -7.51 9.85
CA ALA A 181 -0.38 -6.95 9.61
C ALA A 181 -1.30 -7.12 10.83
N LEU A 182 -1.37 -8.32 11.40
CA LEU A 182 -2.21 -8.56 12.58
C LEU A 182 -1.74 -7.77 13.81
N ARG A 183 -0.43 -7.71 14.06
CA ARG A 183 0.10 -6.88 15.16
C ARG A 183 -0.27 -5.42 14.98
N MET A 184 -0.06 -4.85 13.80
CA MET A 184 -0.38 -3.46 13.49
C MET A 184 -1.88 -3.17 13.59
N ILE A 185 -2.74 -4.12 13.21
CA ILE A 185 -4.20 -3.97 13.27
C ILE A 185 -4.72 -4.07 14.70
N PHE A 186 -4.27 -5.06 15.47
CA PHE A 186 -4.88 -5.38 16.77
C PHE A 186 -4.14 -4.80 17.97
N THR A 187 -2.86 -4.51 17.83
CA THR A 187 -2.01 -3.98 18.92
C THR A 187 -1.10 -2.85 18.44
N PRO A 188 -1.65 -1.80 17.78
CA PRO A 188 -0.83 -0.71 17.23
C PRO A 188 0.00 -0.01 18.32
N ASP A 189 -0.56 0.20 19.50
CA ASP A 189 0.17 0.82 20.62
C ASP A 189 1.41 0.02 21.02
N THR A 190 1.33 -1.32 21.03
CA THR A 190 2.47 -2.17 21.30
C THR A 190 3.52 -2.06 20.21
N VAL A 191 3.10 -2.01 18.93
CA VAL A 191 4.02 -1.81 17.80
C VAL A 191 4.72 -0.46 17.90
N ILE A 192 4.00 0.58 18.30
CA ILE A 192 4.58 1.91 18.52
C ILE A 192 5.57 1.87 19.70
N ALA A 193 5.20 1.29 20.83
CA ALA A 193 6.07 1.20 22.00
C ALA A 193 7.36 0.40 21.70
N ASP A 194 7.25 -0.69 20.95
CA ASP A 194 8.41 -1.49 20.53
C ASP A 194 9.26 -0.77 19.48
N GLY A 195 8.62 -0.04 18.55
CA GLY A 195 9.28 0.69 17.46
C GLY A 195 9.82 2.06 17.87
N PHE A 196 9.23 2.70 18.88
CA PHE A 196 9.53 4.05 19.35
C PHE A 196 9.61 4.10 20.88
N PRO A 197 10.57 3.40 21.50
CA PRO A 197 10.65 3.39 22.95
C PRO A 197 10.99 4.79 23.48
N ALA A 198 10.12 5.34 24.33
CA ALA A 198 10.17 6.72 24.82
C ALA A 198 11.42 7.04 25.67
N ASP A 199 12.13 6.03 26.16
CA ASP A 199 13.38 6.19 26.92
C ASP A 199 14.58 6.49 26.02
N LYS A 200 14.48 6.24 24.71
CA LYS A 200 15.58 6.44 23.78
C LYS A 200 15.74 7.90 23.37
N GLU A 201 16.99 8.37 23.35
CA GLU A 201 17.31 9.74 23.00
C GLU A 201 16.88 10.12 21.58
N TRP A 202 17.03 9.19 20.63
CA TRP A 202 16.61 9.40 19.25
C TRP A 202 15.09 9.59 19.07
N VAL A 203 14.27 8.94 19.91
CA VAL A 203 12.81 9.15 19.90
C VAL A 203 12.48 10.56 20.40
N LYS A 204 13.16 11.03 21.44
CA LYS A 204 12.98 12.38 21.95
C LYS A 204 13.37 13.44 20.90
N LEU A 205 14.45 13.20 20.15
CA LEU A 205 14.86 14.09 19.06
C LEU A 205 13.83 14.13 17.93
N LEU A 206 13.17 13.01 17.63
CA LEU A 206 12.09 12.98 16.64
C LEU A 206 10.84 13.69 17.15
N ASP A 207 10.52 13.54 18.43
CA ASP A 207 9.36 14.22 19.02
C ASP A 207 9.49 15.75 19.01
N ASP A 208 10.73 16.26 18.99
CA ASP A 208 11.01 17.70 18.87
C ASP A 208 10.95 18.21 17.41
N SER A 209 10.81 17.32 16.43
CA SER A 209 10.77 17.64 14.99
C SER A 209 9.37 17.46 14.44
N GLU A 210 8.84 18.48 13.77
CA GLU A 210 7.52 18.41 13.15
C GLU A 210 7.44 17.23 12.16
N GLY A 211 6.37 16.46 12.26
CA GLY A 211 6.08 15.34 11.36
C GLY A 211 6.94 14.10 11.51
N LEU A 212 7.98 14.13 12.35
CA LEU A 212 8.95 13.04 12.51
C LEU A 212 8.78 12.22 13.80
N GLY A 213 7.84 12.57 14.65
CA GLY A 213 7.58 11.86 15.90
C GLY A 213 7.02 10.46 15.72
N ALA A 214 6.77 9.77 16.83
CA ALA A 214 6.14 8.45 16.82
C ALA A 214 4.78 8.49 16.11
N PRO A 215 4.47 7.49 15.29
CA PRO A 215 3.19 7.45 14.58
C PRO A 215 2.01 7.26 15.53
N LEU A 216 0.82 7.63 15.07
CA LEU A 216 -0.43 7.39 15.80
C LEU A 216 -0.90 5.94 15.60
N PRO A 217 -1.65 5.37 16.57
CA PRO A 217 -2.26 4.05 16.43
C PRO A 217 -3.10 3.89 15.16
N THR A 218 -3.81 4.95 14.76
CA THR A 218 -4.56 4.99 13.50
C THR A 218 -3.64 4.79 12.29
N THR A 219 -2.51 5.49 12.22
CA THR A 219 -1.55 5.40 11.11
C THR A 219 -0.98 3.99 11.02
N VAL A 220 -0.52 3.43 12.14
CA VAL A 220 0.05 2.07 12.20
C VAL A 220 -0.98 1.02 11.81
N SER A 221 -2.22 1.13 12.30
CA SER A 221 -3.27 0.16 11.99
C SER A 221 -3.70 0.22 10.52
N VAL A 222 -3.69 1.39 9.89
CA VAL A 222 -3.91 1.57 8.44
C VAL A 222 -2.79 0.89 7.65
N THR A 223 -1.53 1.05 8.07
CA THR A 223 -0.39 0.33 7.46
C THR A 223 -0.61 -1.17 7.53
N GLY A 224 -1.03 -1.70 8.68
CA GLY A 224 -1.37 -3.11 8.85
C GLY A 224 -2.49 -3.58 7.92
N ALA A 225 -3.54 -2.79 7.77
CA ALA A 225 -4.66 -3.11 6.87
C ALA A 225 -4.22 -3.13 5.39
N MET A 226 -3.34 -2.21 4.97
CA MET A 226 -2.80 -2.22 3.61
C MET A 226 -1.83 -3.37 3.40
N LEU A 227 -0.95 -3.66 4.37
CA LEU A 227 -0.05 -4.81 4.32
C LEU A 227 -0.83 -6.13 4.20
N LEU A 228 -2.00 -6.24 4.82
CA LEU A 228 -2.88 -7.40 4.68
C LEU A 228 -3.28 -7.65 3.23
N VAL A 229 -3.54 -6.61 2.42
CA VAL A 229 -3.84 -6.75 0.98
C VAL A 229 -2.70 -7.45 0.26
N TYR A 230 -1.47 -6.96 0.43
CA TYR A 230 -0.28 -7.53 -0.21
C TYR A 230 0.02 -8.95 0.27
N THR A 231 -0.23 -9.20 1.55
CA THR A 231 -0.10 -10.53 2.15
C THR A 231 -1.06 -11.54 1.53
N ILE A 232 -2.33 -11.17 1.36
CA ILE A 232 -3.33 -12.01 0.69
C ILE A 232 -2.97 -12.20 -0.78
N TRP A 233 -2.47 -11.17 -1.47
CA TRP A 233 -2.00 -11.27 -2.84
C TRP A 233 -0.85 -12.27 -2.98
N ALA A 234 0.16 -12.20 -2.12
CA ALA A 234 1.25 -13.19 -2.08
C ALA A 234 0.72 -14.61 -1.82
N GLY A 235 -0.24 -14.74 -0.90
CA GLY A 235 -0.92 -16.01 -0.62
C GLY A 235 -1.69 -16.55 -1.83
N LEU A 236 -2.35 -15.70 -2.59
CA LEU A 236 -3.04 -16.11 -3.82
C LEU A 236 -2.07 -16.58 -4.92
N VAL A 237 -0.91 -15.94 -5.06
CA VAL A 237 0.14 -16.42 -5.98
C VAL A 237 0.64 -17.79 -5.54
N LEU A 238 0.87 -17.98 -4.24
CA LEU A 238 1.32 -19.26 -3.69
C LEU A 238 0.29 -20.38 -3.90
N MET A 239 -0.99 -20.08 -3.66
CA MET A 239 -2.07 -21.10 -3.63
C MET A 239 -2.71 -21.36 -4.99
N ASP A 240 -2.89 -20.34 -5.81
CA ASP A 240 -3.54 -20.44 -7.13
C ASP A 240 -2.53 -20.59 -8.28
N GLY A 241 -1.24 -20.51 -7.95
CA GLY A 241 -0.14 -20.58 -8.91
C GLY A 241 0.14 -19.23 -9.59
N PRO A 242 1.31 -19.11 -10.27
CA PRO A 242 1.80 -17.84 -10.80
C PRO A 242 1.18 -17.41 -12.13
N SER A 243 0.55 -18.32 -12.91
CA SER A 243 0.08 -18.00 -14.26
C SER A 243 -0.84 -16.77 -14.28
N GLY A 244 -0.44 -15.75 -15.06
CA GLY A 244 -1.18 -14.50 -15.24
C GLY A 244 -1.29 -13.62 -13.99
N LYS A 245 -0.47 -13.83 -12.95
CA LYS A 245 -0.52 -13.05 -11.71
C LYS A 245 0.32 -11.77 -11.71
N TRP A 246 0.83 -11.35 -12.87
CA TRP A 246 1.56 -10.10 -13.02
C TRP A 246 0.78 -8.87 -12.52
N MET A 247 -0.55 -8.87 -12.65
CA MET A 247 -1.41 -7.78 -12.15
C MET A 247 -1.46 -7.68 -10.61
N ILE A 248 -1.00 -8.70 -9.90
CA ILE A 248 -0.82 -8.72 -8.44
C ILE A 248 0.63 -8.36 -8.10
N MET A 249 1.57 -8.96 -8.80
CA MET A 249 2.99 -8.86 -8.45
C MET A 249 3.61 -7.52 -8.86
N HIS A 250 3.18 -6.90 -9.97
CA HIS A 250 3.66 -5.56 -10.35
C HIS A 250 3.30 -4.48 -9.33
N PRO A 251 2.01 -4.32 -8.90
CA PRO A 251 1.67 -3.40 -7.83
C PRO A 251 2.45 -3.65 -6.53
N SER A 252 2.65 -4.93 -6.18
CA SER A 252 3.45 -5.30 -5.01
C SER A 252 4.93 -4.89 -5.18
N ALA A 253 5.53 -5.16 -6.34
CA ALA A 253 6.91 -4.77 -6.63
C ALA A 253 7.09 -3.25 -6.59
N ILE A 254 6.15 -2.48 -7.21
CA ILE A 254 6.16 -1.02 -7.17
C ILE A 254 6.14 -0.52 -5.73
N ALA A 255 5.19 -1.00 -4.93
CA ALA A 255 5.03 -0.57 -3.55
C ALA A 255 6.30 -0.84 -2.72
N PHE A 256 6.81 -2.07 -2.73
CA PHE A 256 7.96 -2.44 -1.89
C PHE A 256 9.30 -1.87 -2.39
N VAL A 257 9.48 -1.67 -3.70
CA VAL A 257 10.65 -0.94 -4.23
C VAL A 257 10.59 0.52 -3.80
N ALA A 258 9.45 1.18 -3.95
CA ALA A 258 9.30 2.58 -3.57
C ALA A 258 9.49 2.78 -2.05
N VAL A 259 8.87 1.93 -1.20
CA VAL A 259 9.07 1.97 0.26
C VAL A 259 10.54 1.78 0.63
N THR A 260 11.24 0.83 -0.04
CA THR A 260 12.67 0.60 0.21
C THR A 260 13.49 1.85 -0.14
N VAL A 261 13.24 2.45 -1.30
CA VAL A 261 13.95 3.68 -1.72
C VAL A 261 13.68 4.80 -0.72
N THR A 262 12.42 5.03 -0.34
CA THR A 262 12.04 6.05 0.65
C THR A 262 12.78 5.85 1.98
N THR A 263 12.81 4.61 2.49
CA THR A 263 13.50 4.27 3.74
C THR A 263 14.99 4.59 3.66
N TYR A 264 15.67 4.16 2.59
CA TYR A 264 17.13 4.36 2.48
C TYR A 264 17.50 5.81 2.22
N VAL A 265 16.76 6.53 1.39
CA VAL A 265 17.03 7.96 1.15
C VAL A 265 16.75 8.75 2.41
N GLY A 266 15.67 8.45 3.13
CA GLY A 266 15.38 9.04 4.43
C GLY A 266 16.49 8.82 5.46
N LEU A 267 17.04 7.59 5.52
CA LEU A 267 18.21 7.26 6.34
C LEU A 267 19.44 8.12 6.01
N VAL A 268 19.80 8.19 4.71
CA VAL A 268 20.97 8.97 4.25
C VAL A 268 20.77 10.46 4.51
N ALA A 269 19.55 10.94 4.37
CA ALA A 269 19.21 12.35 4.63
C ALA A 269 19.10 12.71 6.13
N GLY A 270 19.21 11.73 7.03
CA GLY A 270 19.08 11.96 8.47
C GLY A 270 17.63 12.13 8.95
N LEU A 271 16.66 11.95 8.08
CA LEU A 271 15.21 12.01 8.41
C LEU A 271 14.70 10.73 9.05
N ALA A 272 15.36 9.61 8.77
CA ALA A 272 15.04 8.35 9.39
C ALA A 272 15.93 8.14 10.62
N ARG A 273 15.42 7.44 11.57
CA ARG A 273 16.00 6.95 12.81
C ARG A 273 17.39 6.35 12.60
N THR A 274 18.42 7.15 12.64
CA THR A 274 19.74 6.78 12.08
C THR A 274 20.63 5.95 13.00
N THR A 275 20.30 5.76 14.29
CA THR A 275 21.37 5.34 15.24
C THR A 275 20.95 4.36 16.33
N SER A 276 19.74 3.81 16.34
CA SER A 276 19.35 2.86 17.39
C SER A 276 19.38 1.40 16.93
N ASP A 277 19.59 0.49 17.89
CA ASP A 277 19.59 -0.96 17.65
C ASP A 277 18.31 -1.46 16.97
N GLN A 278 17.21 -0.72 17.10
CA GLN A 278 15.91 -1.05 16.54
C GLN A 278 15.79 -0.72 15.04
N ASN A 279 16.51 0.29 14.56
CA ASN A 279 16.58 0.65 13.15
C ASN A 279 17.26 -0.43 12.29
N GLN A 280 18.11 -1.24 12.87
CA GLN A 280 18.75 -2.34 12.13
C GLN A 280 17.72 -3.34 11.63
N MET A 281 16.63 -3.55 12.36
CA MET A 281 15.56 -4.45 11.93
C MET A 281 14.77 -3.87 10.74
N ASP A 282 14.42 -2.58 10.79
CA ASP A 282 13.67 -1.93 9.70
C ASP A 282 14.55 -1.79 8.46
N ILE A 283 15.82 -1.40 8.62
CA ILE A 283 16.82 -1.31 7.56
C ILE A 283 16.99 -2.66 6.82
N LEU A 284 16.90 -3.77 7.53
CA LEU A 284 17.06 -5.11 6.95
C LEU A 284 15.73 -5.69 6.46
N THR A 285 14.65 -5.46 7.19
CA THR A 285 13.35 -6.11 6.92
C THR A 285 12.70 -5.57 5.65
N ILE A 286 12.69 -4.26 5.44
CA ILE A 286 12.05 -3.65 4.27
C ILE A 286 12.72 -4.08 2.96
N PRO A 287 14.06 -3.96 2.77
CA PRO A 287 14.71 -4.47 1.56
C PRO A 287 14.63 -5.98 1.43
N LEU A 288 14.58 -6.73 2.53
CA LEU A 288 14.36 -8.17 2.48
C LEU A 288 13.00 -8.50 1.87
N VAL A 289 11.93 -7.81 2.29
CA VAL A 289 10.60 -7.98 1.70
C VAL A 289 10.62 -7.63 0.22
N MET A 290 11.24 -6.52 -0.17
CA MET A 290 11.42 -6.15 -1.58
C MET A 290 12.14 -7.25 -2.36
N LEU A 291 13.27 -7.74 -1.84
CA LEU A 291 14.05 -8.81 -2.49
C LEU A 291 13.24 -10.09 -2.63
N LEU A 292 12.44 -10.46 -1.64
CA LEU A 292 11.58 -11.64 -1.70
C LEU A 292 10.46 -11.48 -2.74
N VAL A 293 9.85 -10.30 -2.84
CA VAL A 293 8.86 -9.99 -3.88
C VAL A 293 9.47 -10.07 -5.27
N LEU A 294 10.61 -9.40 -5.50
CA LEU A 294 11.31 -9.43 -6.79
C LEU A 294 11.81 -10.83 -7.13
N THR A 295 12.39 -11.55 -6.16
CA THR A 295 12.83 -12.93 -6.37
C THR A 295 11.64 -13.81 -6.77
N SER A 296 10.52 -13.72 -6.08
CA SER A 296 9.31 -14.47 -6.43
C SER A 296 8.86 -14.13 -7.84
N TYR A 297 8.80 -12.84 -8.20
CA TYR A 297 8.38 -12.39 -9.52
C TYR A 297 9.27 -12.99 -10.63
N TYR A 298 10.59 -12.77 -10.53
CA TYR A 298 11.53 -13.21 -11.59
C TYR A 298 11.64 -14.73 -11.70
N ARG A 299 11.63 -15.43 -10.58
CA ARG A 299 11.69 -16.90 -10.55
C ARG A 299 10.44 -17.57 -11.09
N LEU A 300 9.27 -16.90 -11.00
CA LEU A 300 8.00 -17.45 -11.46
C LEU A 300 7.66 -17.10 -12.91
N LYS A 301 8.49 -16.30 -13.62
CA LYS A 301 8.31 -16.05 -15.06
C LYS A 301 8.21 -17.34 -15.89
N PRO A 302 9.10 -18.34 -15.71
CA PRO A 302 8.99 -19.61 -16.43
C PRO A 302 7.73 -20.42 -16.11
N GLU A 303 7.06 -20.12 -14.98
CA GLU A 303 5.79 -20.75 -14.58
C GLU A 303 4.56 -19.94 -15.03
N GLY A 304 4.73 -18.97 -15.94
CA GLY A 304 3.65 -18.21 -16.56
C GLY A 304 3.25 -16.94 -15.80
N MET A 305 4.09 -16.39 -14.93
CA MET A 305 3.78 -15.14 -14.20
C MET A 305 3.30 -14.03 -15.14
N GLU A 306 3.88 -13.93 -16.33
CA GLU A 306 3.60 -12.92 -17.35
C GLU A 306 2.59 -13.38 -18.41
N ASP A 307 1.95 -14.56 -18.22
CA ASP A 307 0.95 -15.05 -19.17
C ASP A 307 -0.18 -14.04 -19.37
N GLY A 308 -0.49 -13.77 -20.66
CA GLY A 308 -1.54 -12.83 -21.04
C GLY A 308 -1.29 -11.40 -20.59
N MET A 309 -0.03 -11.02 -20.41
CA MET A 309 0.31 -9.64 -20.05
C MET A 309 0.05 -8.73 -21.23
N THR A 310 -0.83 -7.77 -21.00
CA THR A 310 -1.17 -6.73 -21.97
C THR A 310 -1.13 -5.37 -21.29
N PHE A 311 -0.96 -4.33 -22.07
CA PHE A 311 -1.15 -2.97 -21.62
C PHE A 311 -2.05 -2.22 -22.61
N MET A 312 -3.21 -1.76 -22.12
CA MET A 312 -4.25 -1.15 -22.94
C MET A 312 -4.72 -2.05 -24.12
N GLY A 313 -4.59 -3.37 -23.96
CA GLY A 313 -5.04 -4.35 -24.95
C GLY A 313 -3.99 -4.79 -25.97
N GLU A 314 -2.79 -4.26 -25.92
CA GLU A 314 -1.68 -4.70 -26.74
C GLU A 314 -0.74 -5.60 -25.93
N GLU A 315 -0.22 -6.66 -26.53
CA GLU A 315 0.80 -7.49 -25.91
C GLU A 315 2.06 -6.64 -25.68
N VAL A 316 2.64 -6.72 -24.49
CA VAL A 316 3.84 -5.99 -24.12
C VAL A 316 4.97 -6.97 -23.79
N GLU A 317 6.18 -6.62 -24.19
CA GLU A 317 7.35 -7.35 -23.76
C GLU A 317 7.51 -7.16 -22.22
N GLY A 318 7.42 -8.28 -21.50
CA GLY A 318 7.45 -8.29 -20.05
C GLY A 318 8.64 -7.56 -19.44
N HIS A 319 9.81 -7.69 -20.03
CA HIS A 319 11.00 -6.99 -19.56
C HIS A 319 10.88 -5.47 -19.67
N THR A 320 10.38 -4.95 -20.78
CA THR A 320 10.26 -3.50 -21.00
C THR A 320 9.24 -2.90 -20.05
N PHE A 321 8.08 -3.54 -19.94
CA PHE A 321 7.01 -3.07 -19.05
C PHE A 321 7.42 -3.13 -17.57
N THR A 322 8.00 -4.26 -17.13
CA THR A 322 8.47 -4.43 -15.75
C THR A 322 9.57 -3.42 -15.41
N ASN A 323 10.54 -3.20 -16.31
CA ASN A 323 11.59 -2.21 -16.07
C ASN A 323 11.01 -0.79 -15.96
N ALA A 324 10.06 -0.43 -16.79
CA ALA A 324 9.38 0.87 -16.72
C ALA A 324 8.66 1.05 -15.36
N LEU A 325 7.98 0.02 -14.88
CA LEU A 325 7.32 0.04 -13.58
C LEU A 325 8.31 0.14 -12.40
N LEU A 326 9.44 -0.57 -12.47
CA LEU A 326 10.48 -0.47 -11.43
C LEU A 326 11.15 0.90 -11.42
N ILE A 327 11.42 1.48 -12.60
CA ILE A 327 11.92 2.85 -12.70
C ILE A 327 10.89 3.84 -12.11
N LEU A 328 9.62 3.67 -12.43
CA LEU A 328 8.55 4.47 -11.83
C LEU A 328 8.55 4.34 -10.29
N ALA A 329 8.68 3.13 -9.76
CA ALA A 329 8.73 2.89 -8.32
C ALA A 329 9.93 3.59 -7.65
N ILE A 330 11.10 3.56 -8.29
CA ILE A 330 12.30 4.28 -7.82
C ILE A 330 12.05 5.79 -7.83
N ILE A 331 11.49 6.32 -8.92
CA ILE A 331 11.16 7.74 -9.03
C ILE A 331 10.15 8.15 -7.94
N VAL A 332 9.10 7.38 -7.75
CA VAL A 332 8.10 7.63 -6.69
C VAL A 332 8.76 7.64 -5.30
N GLY A 333 9.59 6.64 -5.00
CA GLY A 333 10.31 6.58 -3.73
C GLY A 333 11.27 7.76 -3.51
N LEU A 334 12.00 8.17 -4.56
CA LEU A 334 12.88 9.34 -4.52
C LEU A 334 12.09 10.64 -4.32
N LEU A 335 11.01 10.84 -5.07
CA LEU A 335 10.20 12.05 -4.96
C LEU A 335 9.53 12.15 -3.60
N THR A 336 9.03 11.05 -3.06
CA THR A 336 8.45 11.00 -1.71
C THR A 336 9.44 11.51 -0.66
N THR A 337 10.72 11.14 -0.78
CA THR A 337 11.75 11.54 0.18
C THR A 337 12.28 12.95 -0.10
N ILE A 338 12.42 13.34 -1.37
CA ILE A 338 12.93 14.68 -1.74
C ILE A 338 12.00 15.77 -1.20
N ASN A 339 10.70 15.54 -1.23
CA ASN A 339 9.75 16.50 -0.69
C ASN A 339 9.96 16.73 0.81
N GLU A 340 10.23 15.66 1.57
CA GLU A 340 10.50 15.76 3.01
C GLU A 340 11.88 16.31 3.36
N VAL A 341 12.88 16.12 2.45
CA VAL A 341 14.27 16.55 2.68
C VAL A 341 14.55 17.97 2.21
N LEU A 342 13.95 18.38 1.08
CA LEU A 342 14.31 19.64 0.42
C LEU A 342 13.35 20.79 0.70
N LEU A 343 12.15 20.49 1.17
CA LEU A 343 11.10 21.46 1.46
C LEU A 343 10.83 21.65 2.96
N ALA A 344 11.43 20.83 3.80
CA ALA A 344 11.52 21.03 5.25
C ALA A 344 12.76 21.90 5.59
#